data_d2871b727ac227fad1bae539bdf395bc
#
_entry.id   d2871b727ac227fad1bae539bdf395bc
#
_cell.length_a   1.000
_cell.length_b   1.000
_cell.length_c   1.000
_cell.angle_alpha   90.00
_cell.angle_beta   90.00
_cell.angle_gamma   90.00
#
_symmetry.space_group_name_H-M   'P 1'
#
loop_
_entity.id
_entity.type
_entity.pdbx_description
1 polymer ?
#
loop_
_entity_poly.entity_id
_entity_poly.type
_entity_poly.pdbx_seq_one_letter_code
_entity_poly.pdbx_strand_id
1 'polypeptide(L)'
;GFRNIYNVLKKVSDTVLNSSTESFRKAFLIQYPTKGIWVIAFQSGDYQGEAKSIIGEEIINLFVPTTPNPTSGFFVLIPKKDAFELDISVEDAFKLVISAGVVTPNSVKIKGKKKK
;
A
#
# COMPACT_ATOMS: atom_id res chain seq x y z
N GLY A 1 -15.25 -25.82 1.68
CA GLY A 1 -16.07 -25.04 0.80
C GLY A 1 -15.83 -23.56 0.94
N PHE A 2 -16.79 -22.81 0.52
CA PHE A 2 -16.68 -21.35 0.54
C PHE A 2 -16.43 -20.81 1.92
N ARG A 3 -17.06 -21.39 2.90
CA ARG A 3 -16.89 -20.94 4.26
C ARG A 3 -15.46 -21.02 4.73
N ASN A 4 -14.81 -22.13 4.42
CA ASN A 4 -13.44 -22.31 4.85
C ASN A 4 -12.52 -21.31 4.19
N ILE A 5 -12.76 -21.07 2.91
CA ILE A 5 -11.93 -20.11 2.18
C ILE A 5 -12.11 -18.72 2.77
N TYR A 6 -13.35 -18.34 3.04
CA TYR A 6 -13.63 -17.04 3.61
C TYR A 6 -12.95 -16.86 4.96
N ASN A 7 -13.06 -17.88 5.81
CA ASN A 7 -12.47 -17.79 7.14
C ASN A 7 -10.95 -17.70 7.08
N VAL A 8 -10.34 -18.45 6.17
CA VAL A 8 -8.90 -18.40 6.02
C VAL A 8 -8.45 -17.02 5.57
N LEU A 9 -9.12 -16.47 4.59
CA LEU A 9 -8.79 -15.14 4.10
C LEU A 9 -8.95 -14.09 5.17
N LYS A 10 -10.02 -14.20 5.94
CA LYS A 10 -10.25 -13.25 7.00
C LYS A 10 -9.15 -13.32 8.06
N LYS A 11 -8.75 -14.54 8.40
CA LYS A 11 -7.71 -14.74 9.38
C LYS A 11 -6.38 -14.18 8.91
N VAL A 12 -6.04 -14.43 7.65
CA VAL A 12 -4.82 -13.91 7.08
C VAL A 12 -4.85 -12.38 7.10
N SER A 13 -5.99 -11.81 6.71
CA SER A 13 -6.14 -10.36 6.70
C SER A 13 -5.95 -9.76 8.09
N ASP A 14 -6.56 -10.37 9.09
CA ASP A 14 -6.45 -9.86 10.44
C ASP A 14 -5.00 -9.92 10.92
N THR A 15 -4.33 -11.02 10.63
CA THR A 15 -2.94 -11.18 11.03
C THR A 15 -2.04 -10.15 10.36
N VAL A 16 -2.24 -9.96 9.07
CA VAL A 16 -1.44 -9.00 8.32
C VAL A 16 -1.70 -7.59 8.81
N LEU A 17 -2.95 -7.25 9.06
CA LEU A 17 -3.28 -5.92 9.54
C LEU A 17 -2.61 -5.62 10.88
N ASN A 18 -2.63 -6.59 11.77
CA ASN A 18 -2.01 -6.40 13.07
C ASN A 18 -0.51 -6.18 12.96
N SER A 19 0.14 -6.93 12.08
CA SER A 19 1.57 -6.76 11.87
C SER A 19 1.88 -5.47 11.15
N SER A 20 1.08 -5.14 10.16
CA SER A 20 1.36 -4.02 9.28
C SER A 20 1.25 -2.68 9.97
N THR A 21 0.32 -2.56 10.91
CA THR A 21 0.18 -1.29 11.61
C THR A 21 1.44 -0.94 12.38
N GLU A 22 2.27 -1.94 12.68
CA GLU A 22 3.52 -1.69 13.36
C GLU A 22 4.69 -1.59 12.42
N SER A 23 4.59 -2.27 11.28
CA SER A 23 5.71 -2.36 10.33
C SER A 23 5.72 -1.23 9.31
N PHE A 24 4.57 -0.77 8.92
CA PHE A 24 4.46 0.22 7.87
C PHE A 24 4.00 1.55 8.44
N ARG A 25 4.57 2.61 7.90
CA ARG A 25 4.33 3.94 8.44
C ARG A 25 3.18 4.67 7.79
N LYS A 26 3.13 4.63 6.48
CA LYS A 26 2.14 5.40 5.73
C LYS A 26 1.80 4.71 4.44
N ALA A 27 0.63 5.07 3.91
CA ALA A 27 0.18 4.56 2.63
C ALA A 27 0.42 5.64 1.57
N PHE A 28 0.83 5.20 0.39
CA PHE A 28 1.13 6.08 -0.72
C PHE A 28 0.45 5.60 -1.97
N LEU A 29 0.29 6.50 -2.92
CA LEU A 29 -0.21 6.18 -4.24
C LEU A 29 0.93 6.43 -5.20
N ILE A 30 1.26 5.44 -6.00
CA ILE A 30 2.34 5.56 -6.96
C ILE A 30 1.93 4.98 -8.30
N GLN A 31 2.63 5.36 -9.34
CA GLN A 31 2.41 4.79 -10.66
C GLN A 31 3.31 3.58 -10.81
N TYR A 32 2.72 2.42 -10.96
CA TYR A 32 3.46 1.18 -11.04
C TYR A 32 2.57 0.11 -11.67
N PRO A 33 3.06 -0.68 -12.60
CA PRO A 33 4.45 -0.73 -13.07
C PRO A 33 4.79 0.31 -14.13
N THR A 34 3.82 1.13 -14.54
CA THR A 34 4.08 2.10 -15.57
C THR A 34 3.20 3.32 -15.35
N LYS A 35 3.49 4.38 -16.08
CA LYS A 35 2.68 5.58 -16.01
C LYS A 35 1.23 5.27 -16.36
N GLY A 36 0.33 5.90 -15.64
CA GLY A 36 -1.09 5.72 -15.90
C GLY A 36 -1.73 4.62 -15.12
N ILE A 37 -0.95 3.76 -14.49
CA ILE A 37 -1.46 2.70 -13.63
C ILE A 37 -1.03 3.01 -12.20
N TRP A 38 -1.99 3.15 -11.32
CA TRP A 38 -1.72 3.55 -9.94
C TRP A 38 -1.95 2.39 -8.98
N VAL A 39 -1.08 2.27 -8.00
CA VAL A 39 -1.22 1.25 -6.98
C VAL A 39 -1.04 1.88 -5.61
N ILE A 40 -1.60 1.22 -4.61
CA ILE A 40 -1.39 1.61 -3.22
C ILE A 40 -0.16 0.88 -2.73
N ALA A 41 0.75 1.62 -2.11
CA ALA A 41 1.98 1.06 -1.59
C ALA A 41 2.18 1.57 -0.16
N PHE A 42 3.03 0.89 0.59
CA PHE A 42 3.25 1.20 2.00
C PHE A 42 4.71 1.47 2.26
N GLN A 43 4.98 2.56 2.96
CA GLN A 43 6.35 2.91 3.29
C GLN A 43 6.90 1.92 4.30
N SER A 44 8.02 1.28 3.97
CA SER A 44 8.53 0.20 4.80
C SER A 44 9.77 0.57 5.60
N GLY A 45 10.67 1.38 5.07
CA GLY A 45 11.89 1.69 5.80
C GLY A 45 12.57 2.91 5.27
N ASP A 46 13.82 3.09 5.66
CA ASP A 46 14.58 4.29 5.33
C ASP A 46 15.85 4.02 4.55
N TYR A 47 15.95 2.89 3.90
CA TYR A 47 17.15 2.59 3.13
C TYR A 47 17.35 3.63 2.03
N GLN A 48 18.54 4.17 1.94
CA GLN A 48 18.91 5.08 0.86
C GLN A 48 20.11 4.50 0.10
N GLY A 49 21.19 4.35 0.79
CA GLY A 49 22.37 3.64 0.32
C GLY A 49 22.77 3.88 -1.11
N GLU A 50 23.25 2.82 -1.71
CA GLU A 50 23.74 2.85 -3.08
C GLU A 50 22.63 3.18 -4.07
N ALA A 51 21.41 2.74 -3.77
CA ALA A 51 20.29 2.99 -4.66
C ALA A 51 20.05 4.48 -4.84
N LYS A 52 20.17 5.25 -3.77
CA LYS A 52 19.99 6.69 -3.89
C LYS A 52 21.03 7.31 -4.80
N SER A 53 22.26 6.83 -4.70
CA SER A 53 23.34 7.34 -5.55
C SER A 53 23.08 7.06 -7.02
N ILE A 54 22.59 5.87 -7.31
CA ILE A 54 22.32 5.47 -8.69
C ILE A 54 21.14 6.24 -9.26
N ILE A 55 20.08 6.36 -8.47
CA ILE A 55 18.88 7.05 -8.92
C ILE A 55 19.12 8.56 -9.00
N GLY A 56 19.95 9.07 -8.11
CA GLY A 56 20.36 10.46 -8.20
C GLY A 56 19.51 11.45 -7.42
N GLU A 57 18.61 10.97 -6.58
CA GLU A 57 17.78 11.85 -5.78
C GLU A 57 17.21 11.08 -4.60
N GLU A 58 16.54 11.78 -3.72
CA GLU A 58 15.92 11.14 -2.57
C GLU A 58 14.94 10.07 -3.02
N ILE A 59 14.99 8.94 -2.37
CA ILE A 59 14.12 7.83 -2.70
C ILE A 59 13.24 7.47 -1.51
N ILE A 60 12.17 6.76 -1.81
CA ILE A 60 11.30 6.23 -0.77
C ILE A 60 11.16 4.72 -0.99
N ASN A 61 11.20 3.99 0.12
CA ASN A 61 11.09 2.53 0.09
C ASN A 61 9.64 2.13 0.26
N LEU A 62 9.12 1.42 -0.70
CA LEU A 62 7.71 1.07 -0.68
C LEU A 62 7.50 -0.41 -0.92
N PHE A 63 6.47 -0.93 -0.30
CA PHE A 63 6.02 -2.29 -0.50
C PHE A 63 4.69 -2.23 -1.25
N VAL A 64 4.62 -2.90 -2.40
CA VAL A 64 3.41 -2.97 -3.21
C VAL A 64 2.82 -4.36 -3.03
N PRO A 65 1.78 -4.50 -2.21
CA PRO A 65 1.23 -5.82 -1.94
C PRO A 65 0.38 -6.35 -3.09
N THR A 66 0.24 -7.66 -3.14
CA THR A 66 -0.67 -8.27 -4.09
C THR A 66 -2.06 -8.37 -3.49
N THR A 67 -3.03 -8.58 -4.34
CA THR A 67 -4.45 -8.69 -3.95
C THR A 67 -4.93 -10.08 -4.33
N PRO A 68 -5.66 -10.76 -3.49
CA PRO A 68 -6.11 -10.41 -2.14
C PRO A 68 -5.15 -10.82 -1.05
N ASN A 69 -3.98 -11.29 -1.41
CA ASN A 69 -3.00 -11.78 -0.45
C ASN A 69 -1.89 -10.76 -0.27
N PRO A 70 -1.98 -9.91 0.76
CA PRO A 70 -1.00 -8.83 0.95
C PRO A 70 0.28 -9.27 1.63
N THR A 71 0.47 -10.57 1.84
CA THR A 71 1.71 -11.06 2.42
C THR A 71 2.82 -11.18 1.40
N SER A 72 2.51 -11.01 0.13
CA SER A 72 3.51 -10.99 -0.92
C SER A 72 3.37 -9.72 -1.72
N GLY A 73 4.37 -9.42 -2.53
CA GLY A 73 4.35 -8.20 -3.31
C GLY A 73 5.73 -7.85 -3.79
N PHE A 74 5.94 -6.57 -4.05
CA PHE A 74 7.18 -6.07 -4.60
C PHE A 74 7.76 -4.99 -3.70
N PHE A 75 9.07 -5.05 -3.53
CA PHE A 75 9.79 -4.00 -2.83
C PHE A 75 10.32 -3.06 -3.91
N VAL A 76 9.86 -1.82 -3.90
CA VAL A 76 10.24 -0.87 -4.92
C VAL A 76 10.90 0.35 -4.30
N LEU A 77 11.81 0.94 -5.04
CA LEU A 77 12.51 2.15 -4.64
C LEU A 77 12.25 3.18 -5.71
N ILE A 78 11.58 4.25 -5.36
CA ILE A 78 11.25 5.27 -6.35
C ILE A 78 11.65 6.64 -5.83
N PRO A 79 11.81 7.62 -6.74
CA PRO A 79 12.06 8.98 -6.29
C PRO A 79 10.93 9.45 -5.40
N LYS A 80 11.29 10.08 -4.31
CA LYS A 80 10.30 10.53 -3.34
C LYS A 80 9.26 11.44 -3.96
N LYS A 81 9.65 12.22 -4.94
CA LYS A 81 8.72 13.15 -5.60
C LYS A 81 7.62 12.44 -6.36
N ASP A 82 7.79 11.16 -6.68
CA ASP A 82 6.81 10.40 -7.44
C ASP A 82 5.85 9.62 -6.54
N ALA A 83 5.98 9.75 -5.24
CA ALA A 83 5.11 9.08 -4.29
C ALA A 83 4.16 10.10 -3.67
N PHE A 84 2.88 9.81 -3.70
CA PHE A 84 1.86 10.73 -3.17
C PHE A 84 1.25 10.12 -1.92
N GLU A 85 1.47 10.79 -0.81
CA GLU A 85 0.98 10.30 0.47
C GLU A 85 -0.53 10.33 0.52
N LEU A 86 -1.14 9.22 0.94
CA LEU A 86 -2.57 9.15 1.10
C LEU A 86 -2.95 9.56 2.51
N ASP A 87 -4.11 10.17 2.63
CA ASP A 87 -4.58 10.64 3.92
C ASP A 87 -5.57 9.64 4.50
N ILE A 88 -5.14 8.39 4.58
CA ILE A 88 -5.91 7.33 5.22
C ILE A 88 -4.95 6.52 6.06
N SER A 89 -5.49 5.77 6.99
CA SER A 89 -4.65 4.94 7.83
C SER A 89 -4.09 3.77 7.04
N VAL A 90 -2.99 3.22 7.53
CA VAL A 90 -2.40 2.03 6.93
C VAL A 90 -3.42 0.90 6.95
N GLU A 91 -4.15 0.77 8.05
CA GLU A 91 -5.14 -0.27 8.17
C GLU A 91 -6.23 -0.16 7.10
N ASP A 92 -6.73 1.05 6.89
CA ASP A 92 -7.76 1.26 5.88
C ASP A 92 -7.23 1.01 4.48
N ALA A 93 -6.00 1.40 4.23
CA ALA A 93 -5.39 1.15 2.94
C ALA A 93 -5.24 -0.34 2.66
N PHE A 94 -4.87 -1.12 3.68
CA PHE A 94 -4.79 -2.57 3.51
C PHE A 94 -6.15 -3.17 3.21
N LYS A 95 -7.20 -2.64 3.81
CA LYS A 95 -8.55 -3.13 3.51
C LYS A 95 -8.92 -2.88 2.06
N LEU A 96 -8.52 -1.74 1.52
CA LEU A 96 -8.72 -1.47 0.10
C LEU A 96 -8.00 -2.49 -0.76
N VAL A 97 -6.76 -2.77 -0.42
CA VAL A 97 -5.95 -3.70 -1.21
C VAL A 97 -6.53 -5.11 -1.15
N ILE A 98 -6.85 -5.57 0.05
CA ILE A 98 -7.33 -6.94 0.23
C ILE A 98 -8.65 -7.14 -0.48
N SER A 99 -9.51 -6.14 -0.48
CA SER A 99 -10.83 -6.24 -1.10
C SER A 99 -10.84 -5.81 -2.56
N ALA A 100 -9.70 -5.47 -3.11
CA ALA A 100 -9.61 -4.98 -4.48
C ALA A 100 -10.51 -3.76 -4.72
N GLY A 101 -10.60 -2.92 -3.70
CA GLY A 101 -11.37 -1.69 -3.82
C GLY A 101 -12.84 -1.83 -3.54
N VAL A 102 -13.30 -3.03 -3.21
CA VAL A 102 -14.72 -3.23 -2.94
C VAL A 102 -15.14 -2.58 -1.62
N VAL A 103 -14.27 -2.69 -0.62
CA VAL A 103 -14.53 -2.06 0.68
C VAL A 103 -13.79 -0.74 0.72
N THR A 104 -14.51 0.37 0.86
CA THR A 104 -13.90 1.69 0.85
C THR A 104 -13.99 2.33 2.23
N PRO A 105 -12.89 2.89 2.71
CA PRO A 105 -12.91 3.62 3.97
C PRO A 105 -13.65 4.95 3.82
N ASN A 106 -14.28 5.36 4.87
CA ASN A 106 -15.01 6.62 4.86
C ASN A 106 -14.12 7.81 4.57
N SER A 107 -12.92 7.80 5.09
CA SER A 107 -12.02 8.91 4.89
C SER A 107 -11.67 9.12 3.42
N VAL A 108 -11.55 8.04 2.68
CA VAL A 108 -11.21 8.13 1.26
C VAL A 108 -12.33 8.81 0.50
N LYS A 109 -13.55 8.43 0.79
CA LYS A 109 -14.67 8.96 0.06
C LYS A 109 -14.85 10.46 0.27
N ILE A 110 -14.63 10.92 1.47
CA ILE A 110 -14.75 12.34 1.75
C ILE A 110 -13.71 13.13 0.99
N LYS A 111 -12.48 12.70 1.05
CA LYS A 111 -11.41 13.41 0.39
C LYS A 111 -11.53 13.41 -1.11
N GLY A 112 -11.90 12.29 -1.65
CA GLY A 112 -12.03 12.20 -3.09
C GLY A 112 -13.04 13.15 -3.64
N LYS A 113 -14.11 13.36 -2.94
CA LYS A 113 -15.14 14.24 -3.42
C LYS A 113 -14.75 15.67 -3.45
N LYS A 114 -13.98 16.09 -2.51
CA LYS A 114 -13.60 17.48 -2.45
C LYS A 114 -12.78 17.92 -3.63
N LYS A 115 -12.10 17.03 -4.25
CA LYS A 115 -11.26 17.38 -5.37
C LYS A 115 -12.04 17.67 -6.62
N LYS A 116 -13.23 17.21 -6.65
CA LYS A 116 -14.06 17.48 -7.81
C LYS A 116 -14.70 18.83 -7.75
#